data_7bcaa10f227044ae35b632e9f98ca3c8
#
_entry.id   7bcaa10f227044ae35b632e9f98ca3c8
#
_cell.length_a   1.000
_cell.length_b   1.000
_cell.length_c   1.000
_cell.angle_alpha   90.00
_cell.angle_beta   90.00
_cell.angle_gamma   90.00
#
_symmetry.space_group_name_H-M   'P 1'
#
loop_
_entity.id
_entity.type
_entity.pdbx_description
1 polymer ?
#
loop_
_entity_poly.entity_id
_entity_poly.type
_entity_poly.pdbx_seq_one_letter_code
_entity_poly.pdbx_strand_id
1 'polypeptide(L)'
;MPEDPDNLVKRQLQDWLETFDAETVSVAGILCDQHAKDPESIALLYEDALGNRARYTFAQLRDLSSRSAGALKALGVTKGDRVATLLPKSPELLVTTL
;
A
#
# COMPACT_ATOMS: atom_id res chain seq x y z
N MET A 1 -30.23 -22.26 -5.02
CA MET A 1 -30.81 -21.03 -5.53
C MET A 1 -29.74 -19.98 -5.69
N PRO A 2 -29.69 -19.33 -6.84
CA PRO A 2 -28.79 -18.19 -6.95
C PRO A 2 -29.20 -17.10 -5.97
N GLU A 3 -28.20 -16.48 -5.36
CA GLU A 3 -28.40 -15.42 -4.41
C GLU A 3 -28.90 -14.16 -5.10
N ASP A 4 -29.77 -13.41 -4.43
CA ASP A 4 -30.26 -12.12 -4.92
C ASP A 4 -29.07 -11.17 -5.14
N PRO A 5 -28.95 -10.53 -6.33
CA PRO A 5 -27.89 -9.55 -6.58
C PRO A 5 -27.79 -8.44 -5.53
N ASP A 6 -28.92 -7.99 -4.98
CA ASP A 6 -28.92 -6.97 -3.92
C ASP A 6 -28.26 -7.47 -2.64
N ASN A 7 -28.43 -8.75 -2.30
CA ASN A 7 -27.79 -9.35 -1.13
C ASN A 7 -26.29 -9.50 -1.33
N LEU A 8 -25.82 -9.80 -2.54
CA LEU A 8 -24.41 -9.87 -2.88
C LEU A 8 -23.74 -8.50 -2.71
N VAL A 9 -24.39 -7.44 -3.21
CA VAL A 9 -23.89 -6.06 -3.08
C VAL A 9 -23.81 -5.64 -1.62
N LYS A 10 -24.86 -5.92 -0.84
CA LYS A 10 -24.89 -5.58 0.59
C LYS A 10 -23.79 -6.28 1.37
N ARG A 11 -23.55 -7.58 1.10
CA ARG A 11 -22.46 -8.32 1.76
C ARG A 11 -21.11 -7.76 1.38
N GLN A 12 -20.89 -7.44 0.11
CA GLN A 12 -19.64 -6.86 -0.35
C GLN A 12 -19.36 -5.51 0.31
N LEU A 13 -20.39 -4.66 0.40
CA LEU A 13 -20.28 -3.38 1.10
C LEU A 13 -19.96 -3.55 2.57
N GLN A 14 -20.59 -4.53 3.23
CA GLN A 14 -20.32 -4.82 4.64
C GLN A 14 -18.89 -5.32 4.85
N ASP A 15 -18.42 -6.21 3.99
CA ASP A 15 -17.03 -6.71 4.03
C ASP A 15 -16.04 -5.56 3.86
N TRP A 16 -16.30 -4.65 2.94
CA TRP A 16 -15.45 -3.47 2.73
C TRP A 16 -15.46 -2.55 3.95
N LEU A 17 -16.63 -2.29 4.55
CA LEU A 17 -16.73 -1.48 5.76
C LEU A 17 -15.95 -2.10 6.91
N GLU A 18 -16.07 -3.41 7.13
CA GLU A 18 -15.32 -4.10 8.17
C GLU A 18 -13.80 -4.02 7.92
N THR A 19 -13.38 -4.09 6.67
CA THR A 19 -11.95 -4.05 6.29
C THR A 19 -11.38 -2.64 6.38
N PHE A 20 -12.10 -1.63 5.87
CA PHE A 20 -11.55 -0.29 5.64
C PHE A 20 -11.98 0.74 6.69
N ASP A 21 -13.05 0.48 7.42
CA ASP A 21 -13.55 1.37 8.47
C ASP A 21 -13.31 0.79 9.87
N ALA A 22 -12.27 0.00 10.01
CA ALA A 22 -11.87 -0.53 11.31
C ALA A 22 -11.21 0.56 12.16
N GLU A 23 -11.35 0.44 13.49
CA GLU A 23 -10.75 1.39 14.44
C GLU A 23 -9.24 1.53 14.27
N THR A 24 -8.58 0.42 13.93
CA THR A 24 -7.14 0.41 13.67
C THR A 24 -6.90 -0.16 12.28
N VAL A 25 -6.48 0.70 11.36
CA VAL A 25 -6.22 0.33 9.96
C VAL A 25 -4.79 0.72 9.59
N SER A 26 -4.07 -0.21 8.99
CA SER A 26 -2.77 0.06 8.39
C SER A 26 -2.94 0.28 6.89
N VAL A 27 -2.60 1.46 6.39
CA VAL A 27 -2.64 1.77 4.96
C VAL A 27 -1.69 0.83 4.20
N ALA A 28 -0.48 0.65 4.69
CA ALA A 28 0.48 -0.29 4.09
C ALA A 28 -0.05 -1.72 4.10
N GLY A 29 -0.72 -2.14 5.18
CA GLY A 29 -1.33 -3.47 5.28
C GLY A 29 -2.38 -3.69 4.20
N ILE A 30 -3.29 -2.74 4.01
CA ILE A 30 -4.38 -2.84 3.04
C ILE A 30 -3.89 -2.74 1.60
N LEU A 31 -3.02 -1.78 1.32
CA LEU A 31 -2.61 -1.47 -0.06
C LEU A 31 -1.45 -2.33 -0.55
N CYS A 32 -0.65 -2.88 0.34
CA CYS A 32 0.57 -3.58 -0.05
C CYS A 32 0.71 -4.96 0.62
N ASP A 33 0.78 -5.00 1.94
CA ASP A 33 1.23 -6.19 2.67
C ASP A 33 0.32 -7.39 2.45
N GLN A 34 -1.00 -7.20 2.40
CA GLN A 34 -1.94 -8.30 2.17
C GLN A 34 -1.81 -8.91 0.77
N HIS A 35 -1.22 -8.18 -0.17
CA HIS A 35 -0.99 -8.63 -1.54
C HIS A 35 0.40 -9.25 -1.74
N ALA A 36 1.24 -9.28 -0.71
CA ALA A 36 2.61 -9.76 -0.77
C ALA A 36 2.75 -11.26 -0.53
N LYS A 37 1.65 -12.00 -0.50
CA LYS A 37 1.65 -13.46 -0.27
C LYS A 37 2.33 -14.23 -1.40
N ASP A 38 2.19 -13.75 -2.64
CA ASP A 38 2.91 -14.27 -3.78
C ASP A 38 4.15 -13.39 -4.02
N PRO A 39 5.37 -13.93 -3.83
CA PRO A 39 6.60 -13.14 -3.98
C PRO A 39 6.84 -12.67 -5.42
N GLU A 40 6.17 -13.27 -6.42
CA GLU A 40 6.29 -12.89 -7.82
C GLU A 40 5.24 -11.89 -8.28
N SER A 41 4.26 -11.55 -7.44
CA SER A 41 3.18 -10.63 -7.80
C SER A 41 3.71 -9.21 -7.97
N ILE A 42 3.53 -8.64 -9.15
CA ILE A 42 4.05 -7.31 -9.51
C ILE A 42 3.08 -6.23 -9.06
N ALA A 43 3.60 -5.23 -8.34
CA ALA A 43 2.83 -4.10 -7.85
C ALA A 43 3.05 -2.82 -8.65
N LEU A 44 4.27 -2.63 -9.18
CA LEU A 44 4.66 -1.39 -9.84
C LEU A 44 5.55 -1.66 -11.03
N LEU A 45 5.20 -1.07 -12.16
CA LEU A 45 6.05 -0.94 -13.34
C LEU A 45 6.39 0.54 -13.49
N TYR A 46 7.68 0.85 -13.61
CA TYR A 46 8.18 2.20 -13.69
C TYR A 46 9.06 2.39 -14.92
N GLU A 47 8.92 3.53 -15.57
CA GLU A 47 9.78 3.95 -16.67
C GLU A 47 10.07 5.44 -16.51
N ASP A 48 11.35 5.83 -16.63
CA ASP A 48 11.73 7.23 -16.55
C ASP A 48 11.78 7.90 -17.95
N ALA A 49 12.09 9.20 -17.98
CA ALA A 49 12.16 9.95 -19.22
C ALA A 49 13.28 9.51 -20.16
N LEU A 50 14.28 8.79 -19.64
CA LEU A 50 15.42 8.26 -20.38
C LEU A 50 15.19 6.83 -20.88
N GLY A 51 14.02 6.25 -20.58
CA GLY A 51 13.68 4.88 -20.98
C GLY A 51 14.17 3.82 -20.00
N ASN A 52 14.75 4.19 -18.87
CA ASN A 52 15.11 3.23 -17.84
C ASN A 52 13.84 2.66 -17.20
N ARG A 53 13.81 1.34 -17.02
CA ARG A 53 12.64 0.62 -16.49
C ARG A 53 12.97 -0.08 -15.20
N ALA A 54 11.99 -0.12 -14.31
CA ALA A 54 12.08 -0.84 -13.05
C ALA A 54 10.78 -1.59 -12.77
N ARG A 55 10.90 -2.67 -12.03
CA ARG A 55 9.77 -3.53 -11.67
C ARG A 55 9.86 -3.86 -10.19
N TYR A 56 8.76 -3.67 -9.49
CA TYR A 56 8.69 -3.94 -8.05
C TYR A 56 7.53 -4.88 -7.76
N THR A 57 7.79 -5.92 -6.98
CA THR A 57 6.74 -6.80 -6.46
C THR A 57 6.11 -6.19 -5.21
N PHE A 58 4.93 -6.69 -4.81
CA PHE A 58 4.34 -6.28 -3.54
C PHE A 58 5.25 -6.61 -2.35
N ALA A 59 5.95 -7.75 -2.40
CA ALA A 59 6.89 -8.13 -1.35
C ALA A 59 8.06 -7.13 -1.25
N GLN A 60 8.59 -6.67 -2.37
CA GLN A 60 9.64 -5.65 -2.40
C GLN A 60 9.16 -4.31 -1.86
N LEU A 61 7.95 -3.88 -2.23
CA LEU A 61 7.37 -2.64 -1.71
C LEU A 61 7.11 -2.73 -0.19
N ARG A 62 6.66 -3.87 0.28
CA ARG A 62 6.50 -4.12 1.73
C ARG A 62 7.82 -3.93 2.46
N ASP A 63 8.90 -4.53 1.96
CA ASP A 63 10.23 -4.40 2.56
C ASP A 63 10.71 -2.95 2.54
N LEU A 64 10.61 -2.27 1.40
CA LEU A 64 11.05 -0.88 1.24
C LEU A 64 10.24 0.07 2.12
N SER A 65 8.92 -0.07 2.18
CA SER A 65 8.07 0.78 3.02
C SER A 65 8.33 0.55 4.50
N SER A 66 8.58 -0.70 4.91
CA SER A 66 8.93 -1.02 6.29
C SER A 66 10.28 -0.41 6.70
N ARG A 67 11.26 -0.42 5.80
CA ARG A 67 12.55 0.24 6.03
C ARG A 67 12.41 1.75 6.13
N SER A 68 11.58 2.34 5.27
CA SER A 68 11.28 3.77 5.30
C SER A 68 10.62 4.16 6.63
N ALA A 69 9.65 3.38 7.07
CA ALA A 69 8.99 3.60 8.36
C ALA A 69 9.97 3.49 9.53
N GLY A 70 10.87 2.50 9.49
CA GLY A 70 11.91 2.35 10.50
C GLY A 70 12.86 3.54 10.56
N ALA A 71 13.22 4.09 9.40
CA ALA A 71 14.07 5.28 9.31
C ALA A 71 13.38 6.50 9.91
N LEU A 72 12.10 6.71 9.60
CA LEU A 72 11.31 7.81 10.16
C LEU A 72 11.18 7.67 11.68
N LYS A 73 10.95 6.47 12.17
CA LYS A 73 10.88 6.18 13.61
C LYS A 73 12.22 6.49 14.30
N ALA A 74 13.34 6.13 13.68
CA ALA A 74 14.67 6.43 14.20
C ALA A 74 14.93 7.93 14.27
N LEU A 75 14.31 8.74 13.38
CA LEU A 75 14.39 10.19 13.41
C LEU A 75 13.44 10.85 14.42
N GLY A 76 12.66 10.06 15.16
CA GLY A 76 11.76 10.55 16.18
C GLY A 76 10.32 10.85 15.72
N VAL A 77 9.95 10.44 14.52
CA VAL A 77 8.57 10.61 14.01
C VAL A 77 7.62 9.68 14.75
N THR A 78 6.52 10.22 15.25
CA THR A 78 5.51 9.49 16.00
C THR A 78 4.12 9.73 15.40
N LYS A 79 3.14 8.97 15.87
CA LYS A 79 1.75 9.11 15.44
C LYS A 79 1.25 10.55 15.65
N GLY A 80 0.65 11.10 14.63
CA GLY A 80 0.15 12.48 14.64
C GLY A 80 1.13 13.49 14.08
N ASP A 81 2.40 13.12 13.89
CA ASP A 81 3.38 13.99 13.27
C ASP A 81 3.08 14.16 11.77
N ARG A 82 3.50 15.29 11.25
CA ARG A 82 3.35 15.60 9.83
C ARG A 82 4.70 15.47 9.14
N VAL A 83 4.71 14.73 8.03
CA VAL A 83 5.90 14.55 7.19
C VAL A 83 5.59 15.06 5.79
N ALA A 84 6.44 15.92 5.26
CA ALA A 84 6.30 16.44 3.90
C ALA A 84 7.32 15.78 2.99
N THR A 85 6.90 15.47 1.76
CA THR A 85 7.79 14.95 0.73
C THR A 85 7.77 15.87 -0.49
N LEU A 86 8.92 16.01 -1.13
CA LEU A 86 9.06 16.73 -2.39
C LEU A 86 9.84 15.82 -3.34
N LEU A 87 9.11 14.93 -4.01
CA LEU A 87 9.68 13.91 -4.88
C LEU A 87 8.99 13.94 -6.24
N PRO A 88 9.72 13.67 -7.34
CA PRO A 88 9.08 13.46 -8.64
C PRO A 88 8.27 12.15 -8.61
N LYS A 89 7.50 11.91 -9.68
CA LYS A 89 6.82 10.63 -9.85
C LYS A 89 7.87 9.53 -10.00
N SER A 90 8.04 8.72 -8.96
CA SER A 90 9.10 7.73 -8.85
C SER A 90 8.69 6.62 -7.89
N PRO A 91 9.40 5.47 -7.89
CA PRO A 91 9.14 4.42 -6.91
C PRO A 91 9.28 4.91 -5.47
N GLU A 92 10.22 5.82 -5.20
CA GLU A 92 10.46 6.40 -3.87
C GLU A 92 9.22 7.16 -3.37
N LEU A 93 8.51 7.86 -4.25
CA LEU A 93 7.28 8.54 -3.88
C LEU A 93 6.22 7.55 -3.38
N LEU A 94 6.04 6.43 -4.07
CA LEU A 94 5.11 5.39 -3.64
C LEU A 94 5.53 4.78 -2.30
N VAL A 95 6.81 4.45 -2.15
CA VAL A 95 7.35 3.86 -0.92
C VAL A 95 7.11 4.77 0.29
N THR A 96 7.34 6.08 0.13
CA THR A 96 7.15 7.03 1.24
C THR A 96 5.68 7.31 1.54
N THR A 97 4.77 7.06 0.61
CA THR A 97 3.33 7.23 0.81
C THR A 97 2.72 6.05 1.56
N LEU A 98 3.27 4.86 1.39
CA LEU A 98 2.81 3.67 2.10
C LEU A 98 3.29 3.71 3.55
#